data_f26f12faf87da80e8c9dc53fa9d6be5a
#
_entry.id   f26f12faf87da80e8c9dc53fa9d6be5a
#
_cell.length_a   1.000
_cell.length_b   1.000
_cell.length_c   1.000
_cell.angle_alpha   90.00
_cell.angle_beta   90.00
_cell.angle_gamma   90.00
#
_symmetry.space_group_name_H-M   'P 1'
#
loop_
_entity.id
_entity.type
_entity.pdbx_description
1 polymer ?
#
loop_
_entity_poly.entity_id
_entity_poly.type
_entity_poly.pdbx_seq_one_letter_code
_entity_poly.pdbx_strand_id
1 'polypeptide(L)'
;MTDFRRRRWVKTWTALFAATVMLCLAASFLPMGMTPASEAVPPPVERSNPTACGARPTAPRHYQVAASPDTVHWGFYSKNLAPVIAVNSKDFVTLETITHHAGDDYDRLIAGDPAIEAIYSWTADGKAVERGPGVHILTGPVYVCGAEPGDLLEVRVVDLKLRPSGMDATKTYGSNAAAWWGFQYDNLKDDPKPREVITLYEMDATGHDDYAKAVYRYQWTPQTTPDGVVHDTIDTAGIIVDHNTVTKISDTLKGVKVPLRLHLGSMGVAPSEADIVDSIPPSYFGGNIDNRNIGIGTAMYYPVAVPGALFSGGDAHASQGDGELNGTAIETSITGVFQFILHKQADLDGTILEGVNYPLLETPDSWIVHGFTYPNYLEALGEEAQTKIYELSSLDPALKNSSANLRDFLMNGMGLSEDEAFSLMTVGADFAITQVVDGNWGVHGIVPKAIFDPATVKPKPTVR
;
A
#
# COMPACT_ATOMS: atom_id res chain seq x y z
N MET A 1 -54.60 5.31 41.02
CA MET A 1 -54.73 4.03 41.76
C MET A 1 -53.48 3.26 41.39
N THR A 2 -52.54 3.03 42.17
CA THR A 2 -51.98 3.04 43.51
C THR A 2 -50.50 2.73 43.36
N ASP A 3 -49.71 3.61 43.64
CA ASP A 3 -48.69 3.88 44.65
C ASP A 3 -48.22 2.61 45.44
N PHE A 4 -46.94 2.27 45.39
CA PHE A 4 -46.21 1.65 46.47
C PHE A 4 -44.70 1.97 46.46
N ARG A 5 -44.35 2.71 47.45
CA ARG A 5 -43.15 3.24 48.10
C ARG A 5 -41.91 2.33 48.19
N ARG A 6 -40.78 3.02 48.02
CA ARG A 6 -39.45 2.94 48.67
C ARG A 6 -39.30 2.02 49.89
N ARG A 7 -38.18 1.33 49.95
CA ARG A 7 -37.32 1.24 51.15
C ARG A 7 -35.84 1.09 50.77
N ARG A 8 -35.02 2.07 51.23
CA ARG A 8 -33.55 2.04 51.40
C ARG A 8 -33.19 1.04 52.51
N TRP A 9 -32.06 0.33 52.33
CA TRP A 9 -31.21 -0.13 53.43
C TRP A 9 -29.76 0.17 53.09
N VAL A 10 -29.18 1.10 53.88
CA VAL A 10 -27.74 1.36 54.04
C VAL A 10 -27.25 0.42 55.12
N LYS A 11 -26.18 -0.30 54.94
CA LYS A 11 -25.31 -0.76 56.02
C LYS A 11 -23.85 -0.75 55.55
N THR A 12 -23.13 0.21 56.09
CA THR A 12 -21.69 0.33 56.28
C THR A 12 -21.15 -0.84 57.10
N TRP A 13 -20.00 -1.40 56.67
CA TRP A 13 -19.03 -2.04 57.54
C TRP A 13 -17.63 -1.65 57.12
N THR A 14 -16.89 -1.15 58.10
CA THR A 14 -15.52 -0.65 58.08
C THR A 14 -14.51 -1.78 58.32
N ALA A 15 -13.42 -1.71 57.58
CA ALA A 15 -12.01 -2.07 57.85
C ALA A 15 -11.64 -3.26 58.72
N LEU A 16 -10.78 -4.11 58.26
CA LEU A 16 -9.50 -4.44 58.94
C LEU A 16 -8.43 -4.96 57.93
N PHE A 17 -7.24 -4.43 58.07
CA PHE A 17 -5.98 -4.77 57.36
C PHE A 17 -5.53 -6.20 57.70
N ALA A 18 -5.06 -6.95 56.70
CA ALA A 18 -3.98 -7.92 56.87
C ALA A 18 -3.18 -8.00 55.55
N ALA A 19 -1.99 -7.45 55.57
CA ALA A 19 -1.00 -7.60 54.56
C ALA A 19 -0.41 -9.03 54.60
N THR A 20 -0.63 -9.80 53.55
CA THR A 20 0.15 -11.01 53.28
C THR A 20 0.86 -10.81 51.98
N VAL A 21 2.17 -10.60 52.08
CA VAL A 21 3.12 -10.57 50.96
C VAL A 21 3.22 -11.99 50.40
N MET A 22 2.57 -12.24 49.27
CA MET A 22 2.81 -13.45 48.49
C MET A 22 3.72 -13.07 47.34
N LEU A 23 5.01 -13.45 47.44
CA LEU A 23 5.98 -13.40 46.37
C LEU A 23 5.57 -14.43 45.30
N CYS A 24 4.83 -13.97 44.29
CA CYS A 24 4.67 -14.74 43.07
C CYS A 24 5.91 -14.49 42.19
N LEU A 25 6.75 -15.47 42.07
CA LEU A 25 7.74 -15.62 41.01
C LEU A 25 6.97 -15.62 39.69
N ALA A 26 6.95 -14.50 39.01
CA ALA A 26 6.57 -14.42 37.61
C ALA A 26 7.72 -15.04 36.82
N ALA A 27 7.60 -16.32 36.49
CA ALA A 27 8.40 -16.91 35.43
C ALA A 27 7.98 -16.18 34.13
N SER A 28 8.86 -15.32 33.67
CA SER A 28 8.75 -14.69 32.35
C SER A 28 8.88 -15.80 31.29
N PHE A 29 7.75 -16.31 30.84
CA PHE A 29 7.70 -17.01 29.56
C PHE A 29 7.94 -15.99 28.48
N LEU A 30 9.19 -15.86 28.02
CA LEU A 30 9.53 -15.27 26.74
C LEU A 30 8.91 -16.17 25.66
N PRO A 31 8.04 -15.66 24.79
CA PRO A 31 7.61 -16.44 23.65
C PRO A 31 8.82 -16.69 22.75
N MET A 32 9.22 -17.96 22.62
CA MET A 32 10.20 -18.33 21.62
C MET A 32 9.64 -18.06 20.22
N GLY A 33 10.21 -17.06 19.57
CA GLY A 33 10.61 -17.16 18.18
C GLY A 33 9.57 -17.04 17.09
N MET A 34 8.84 -15.94 17.01
CA MET A 34 8.50 -15.35 15.70
C MET A 34 9.21 -14.00 15.64
N THR A 35 10.38 -13.97 14.97
CA THR A 35 11.04 -12.70 14.68
C THR A 35 10.14 -11.88 13.77
N PRO A 36 9.69 -10.68 14.19
CA PRO A 36 8.96 -9.78 13.30
C PRO A 36 9.84 -9.44 12.10
N ALA A 37 9.20 -9.17 10.96
CA ALA A 37 9.88 -8.78 9.71
C ALA A 37 10.78 -7.54 9.87
N SER A 38 10.65 -6.79 10.97
CA SER A 38 11.29 -5.49 11.23
C SER A 38 12.69 -5.52 11.84
N GLU A 39 13.28 -6.68 12.18
CA GLU A 39 14.59 -6.70 12.86
C GLU A 39 15.82 -6.63 11.95
N ALA A 40 15.65 -6.59 10.62
CA ALA A 40 16.78 -6.49 9.71
C ALA A 40 17.26 -5.04 9.58
N VAL A 41 18.35 -4.69 10.27
CA VAL A 41 19.02 -3.40 10.09
C VAL A 41 19.74 -3.41 8.73
N PRO A 42 19.41 -2.50 7.78
CA PRO A 42 20.07 -2.46 6.49
C PRO A 42 21.54 -2.05 6.64
N PRO A 43 22.47 -2.66 5.87
CA PRO A 43 23.85 -2.24 5.83
C PRO A 43 23.99 -0.83 5.18
N PRO A 44 25.20 -0.22 5.24
CA PRO A 44 25.44 1.04 4.54
C PRO A 44 25.13 0.93 3.04
N VAL A 45 24.64 2.03 2.43
CA VAL A 45 24.29 2.09 1.01
C VAL A 45 25.53 1.95 0.14
N GLU A 46 25.45 1.09 -0.89
CA GLU A 46 26.49 0.91 -1.91
C GLU A 46 26.59 2.15 -2.81
N ARG A 47 27.78 2.39 -3.37
CA ARG A 47 28.04 3.60 -4.18
C ARG A 47 27.51 3.52 -5.62
N SER A 48 27.16 2.33 -6.09
CA SER A 48 26.67 2.12 -7.45
C SER A 48 25.66 0.98 -7.49
N ASN A 49 24.68 1.13 -8.38
CA ASN A 49 23.64 0.14 -8.60
C ASN A 49 24.03 -0.82 -9.74
N PRO A 50 24.10 -2.14 -9.50
CA PRO A 50 24.28 -3.11 -10.56
C PRO A 50 23.00 -3.22 -11.39
N THR A 51 23.13 -3.28 -12.72
CA THR A 51 22.00 -3.53 -13.65
C THR A 51 21.95 -4.97 -14.14
N ALA A 52 22.89 -5.82 -13.69
CA ALA A 52 22.94 -7.24 -14.03
C ALA A 52 23.35 -8.07 -12.81
N CYS A 53 22.90 -9.31 -12.80
CA CYS A 53 23.24 -10.26 -11.73
C CYS A 53 24.72 -10.58 -11.73
N GLY A 54 25.35 -10.34 -10.59
CA GLY A 54 26.73 -10.73 -10.30
C GLY A 54 26.83 -11.99 -9.42
N ALA A 55 28.05 -12.32 -8.99
CA ALA A 55 28.25 -13.38 -8.01
C ALA A 55 27.48 -13.03 -6.71
N ARG A 56 26.76 -14.02 -6.16
CA ARG A 56 25.98 -13.82 -4.93
C ARG A 56 26.92 -13.45 -3.78
N PRO A 57 26.72 -12.32 -3.13
CA PRO A 57 27.53 -11.91 -1.98
C PRO A 57 27.22 -12.81 -0.76
N THR A 58 28.17 -12.88 0.16
CA THR A 58 27.99 -13.64 1.42
C THR A 58 27.14 -12.91 2.46
N ALA A 59 26.99 -11.59 2.30
CA ALA A 59 26.18 -10.73 3.16
C ALA A 59 25.22 -9.88 2.31
N PRO A 60 24.04 -9.52 2.85
CA PRO A 60 23.12 -8.59 2.18
C PRO A 60 23.79 -7.24 1.88
N ARG A 61 23.44 -6.65 0.77
CA ARG A 61 23.83 -5.29 0.36
C ARG A 61 22.65 -4.35 0.44
N HIS A 62 22.95 -3.06 0.43
CA HIS A 62 21.94 -2.01 0.42
C HIS A 62 22.23 -1.04 -0.70
N TYR A 63 21.24 -0.80 -1.54
CA TYR A 63 21.32 0.08 -2.69
C TYR A 63 20.31 1.21 -2.56
N GLN A 64 20.49 2.28 -3.33
CA GLN A 64 19.53 3.39 -3.42
C GLN A 64 19.15 3.62 -4.88
N VAL A 65 17.86 3.66 -5.14
CA VAL A 65 17.26 4.10 -6.40
C VAL A 65 16.56 5.43 -6.12
N ALA A 66 17.26 6.52 -6.47
CA ALA A 66 16.68 7.85 -6.42
C ALA A 66 15.61 8.00 -7.51
N ALA A 67 14.54 8.75 -7.21
CA ALA A 67 13.57 9.10 -8.22
C ALA A 67 14.16 10.07 -9.24
N SER A 68 14.05 9.73 -10.52
CA SER A 68 14.49 10.54 -11.66
C SER A 68 13.74 10.12 -12.91
N PRO A 69 13.78 10.91 -14.00
CA PRO A 69 13.22 10.49 -15.28
C PRO A 69 13.72 9.14 -15.81
N ASP A 70 14.94 8.72 -15.42
CA ASP A 70 15.56 7.47 -15.85
C ASP A 70 15.22 6.26 -14.96
N THR A 71 14.64 6.49 -13.79
CA THR A 71 14.38 5.45 -12.78
C THR A 71 12.90 5.29 -12.44
N VAL A 72 12.04 6.13 -13.00
CA VAL A 72 10.59 6.03 -12.87
C VAL A 72 9.96 5.67 -14.21
N HIS A 73 8.82 5.02 -14.14
CA HIS A 73 7.90 4.85 -15.25
C HIS A 73 6.50 5.30 -14.81
N TRP A 74 5.68 5.78 -15.74
CA TRP A 74 4.45 6.46 -15.40
C TRP A 74 3.22 5.74 -15.95
N GLY A 75 2.37 5.25 -15.05
CA GLY A 75 1.05 4.72 -15.38
C GLY A 75 0.99 3.26 -15.78
N PHE A 76 2.08 2.47 -15.63
CA PHE A 76 2.04 1.08 -16.07
C PHE A 76 3.04 0.17 -15.37
N TYR A 77 2.73 -1.13 -15.35
CA TYR A 77 3.69 -2.22 -15.15
C TYR A 77 4.03 -2.85 -16.49
N SER A 78 5.26 -3.37 -16.65
CA SER A 78 5.65 -4.04 -17.89
C SER A 78 6.75 -5.08 -17.67
N LYS A 79 6.55 -6.26 -18.27
CA LYS A 79 7.58 -7.31 -18.36
C LYS A 79 8.77 -6.96 -19.26
N ASN A 80 8.65 -5.90 -20.07
CA ASN A 80 9.64 -5.47 -21.05
C ASN A 80 10.49 -4.28 -20.58
N LEU A 81 10.21 -3.72 -19.38
CA LEU A 81 11.03 -2.64 -18.83
C LEU A 81 12.43 -3.12 -18.49
N ALA A 82 13.44 -2.33 -18.91
CA ALA A 82 14.80 -2.57 -18.48
C ALA A 82 14.95 -2.30 -16.97
N PRO A 83 15.60 -3.20 -16.21
CA PRO A 83 15.81 -2.99 -14.79
C PRO A 83 16.66 -1.76 -14.49
N VAL A 84 16.24 -0.95 -13.52
CA VAL A 84 17.07 0.15 -12.98
C VAL A 84 18.13 -0.36 -12.01
N ILE A 85 17.91 -1.56 -11.45
CA ILE A 85 18.85 -2.25 -10.57
C ILE A 85 18.59 -3.76 -10.57
N ALA A 86 19.63 -4.57 -10.36
CA ALA A 86 19.54 -6.00 -10.11
C ALA A 86 20.06 -6.33 -8.70
N VAL A 87 19.27 -7.04 -7.91
CA VAL A 87 19.56 -7.38 -6.52
C VAL A 87 19.54 -8.88 -6.27
N ASN A 88 20.26 -9.35 -5.26
CA ASN A 88 20.17 -10.73 -4.80
C ASN A 88 19.13 -10.86 -3.69
N SER A 89 18.63 -12.08 -3.49
CA SER A 89 17.79 -12.39 -2.32
C SER A 89 18.50 -11.96 -1.03
N LYS A 90 17.78 -11.29 -0.14
CA LYS A 90 18.15 -10.64 1.12
C LYS A 90 18.73 -9.22 0.99
N ASP A 91 19.02 -8.73 -0.20
CA ASP A 91 19.47 -7.34 -0.39
C ASP A 91 18.37 -6.32 -0.03
N PHE A 92 18.81 -5.12 0.30
CA PHE A 92 17.97 -3.97 0.62
C PHE A 92 18.02 -2.96 -0.52
N VAL A 93 16.90 -2.31 -0.77
CA VAL A 93 16.81 -1.18 -1.69
C VAL A 93 16.06 -0.04 -1.03
N THR A 94 16.66 1.14 -1.00
CA THR A 94 15.95 2.39 -0.75
C THR A 94 15.35 2.86 -2.07
N LEU A 95 14.02 3.00 -2.13
CA LEU A 95 13.29 3.58 -3.25
C LEU A 95 12.76 4.95 -2.86
N GLU A 96 13.04 5.96 -3.67
CA GLU A 96 12.38 7.26 -3.57
C GLU A 96 11.14 7.23 -4.49
N THR A 97 9.97 7.51 -3.93
CA THR A 97 8.71 7.56 -4.67
C THR A 97 8.17 8.97 -4.74
N ILE A 98 7.58 9.32 -5.88
CA ILE A 98 7.02 10.65 -6.14
C ILE A 98 5.52 10.49 -6.39
N THR A 99 4.72 11.32 -5.72
CA THR A 99 3.28 11.32 -5.94
C THR A 99 2.91 11.89 -7.31
N HIS A 100 1.97 11.25 -7.98
CA HIS A 100 1.37 11.75 -9.21
C HIS A 100 0.42 12.95 -8.99
N HIS A 101 0.10 13.26 -7.73
CA HIS A 101 -0.68 14.40 -7.29
C HIS A 101 0.17 15.65 -6.95
N ALA A 102 1.48 15.66 -7.23
CA ALA A 102 2.30 16.83 -6.90
C ALA A 102 1.87 18.11 -7.65
N GLY A 103 1.20 17.96 -8.82
CA GLY A 103 0.63 19.09 -9.56
C GLY A 103 -0.51 19.83 -8.86
N ASP A 104 -1.11 19.26 -7.82
CA ASP A 104 -2.22 19.88 -7.06
C ASP A 104 -1.80 21.15 -6.32
N ASP A 105 -0.52 21.28 -5.95
CA ASP A 105 0.07 22.52 -5.43
C ASP A 105 1.57 22.58 -5.78
N TYR A 106 1.89 23.20 -6.90
CA TYR A 106 3.27 23.33 -7.38
C TYR A 106 4.22 23.87 -6.31
N ASP A 107 3.84 24.95 -5.63
CA ASP A 107 4.70 25.64 -4.67
C ASP A 107 5.08 24.79 -3.44
N ARG A 108 4.24 23.82 -3.07
CA ARG A 108 4.42 22.97 -1.89
C ARG A 108 4.94 21.58 -2.21
N LEU A 109 4.55 21.04 -3.34
CA LEU A 109 4.77 19.63 -3.69
C LEU A 109 5.87 19.44 -4.74
N ILE A 110 6.17 20.46 -5.56
CA ILE A 110 7.15 20.38 -6.65
C ILE A 110 8.34 21.32 -6.40
N ALA A 111 8.07 22.62 -6.18
CA ALA A 111 9.09 23.66 -6.20
C ALA A 111 10.24 23.39 -5.22
N GLY A 112 11.47 23.56 -5.72
CA GLY A 112 12.69 23.40 -4.93
C GLY A 112 13.13 21.96 -4.70
N ASP A 113 12.41 20.95 -5.25
CA ASP A 113 12.87 19.56 -5.30
C ASP A 113 13.28 19.21 -6.74
N PRO A 114 14.59 19.14 -7.05
CA PRO A 114 15.06 18.94 -8.42
C PRO A 114 14.61 17.62 -9.06
N ALA A 115 14.37 16.57 -8.26
CA ALA A 115 13.89 15.28 -8.77
C ALA A 115 12.44 15.39 -9.21
N ILE A 116 11.58 16.01 -8.39
CA ILE A 116 10.18 16.21 -8.73
C ILE A 116 10.04 17.18 -9.90
N GLU A 117 10.78 18.30 -9.89
CA GLU A 117 10.80 19.26 -11.01
C GLU A 117 11.20 18.57 -12.32
N ALA A 118 12.22 17.71 -12.31
CA ALA A 118 12.67 16.98 -13.50
C ALA A 118 11.60 15.98 -14.01
N ILE A 119 10.92 15.26 -13.11
CA ILE A 119 9.88 14.30 -13.46
C ILE A 119 8.66 15.02 -14.02
N TYR A 120 8.24 16.12 -13.38
CA TYR A 120 7.08 16.90 -13.83
C TYR A 120 7.35 17.80 -15.06
N SER A 121 8.60 18.05 -15.39
CA SER A 121 8.94 18.79 -16.62
C SER A 121 8.49 18.07 -17.90
N TRP A 122 8.27 16.77 -17.85
CA TRP A 122 7.69 16.00 -18.95
C TRP A 122 6.31 16.49 -19.34
N THR A 123 5.50 16.86 -18.33
CA THR A 123 4.13 17.32 -18.55
C THR A 123 4.09 18.74 -19.08
N ALA A 124 5.02 19.59 -18.61
CA ALA A 124 5.11 20.99 -19.01
C ALA A 124 5.64 21.18 -20.45
N ASP A 125 6.59 20.34 -20.87
CA ASP A 125 7.27 20.48 -22.18
C ASP A 125 6.58 19.72 -23.32
N GLY A 126 5.45 19.03 -23.07
CA GLY A 126 4.79 18.18 -24.06
C GLY A 126 5.67 17.04 -24.56
N LYS A 127 6.81 16.77 -23.94
CA LYS A 127 7.67 15.64 -24.25
C LYS A 127 6.96 14.38 -23.77
N ALA A 128 6.44 13.62 -24.72
CA ALA A 128 5.87 12.31 -24.49
C ALA A 128 6.98 11.38 -24.01
N VAL A 129 7.21 11.30 -22.72
CA VAL A 129 7.77 10.09 -22.15
C VAL A 129 6.69 9.04 -22.24
N GLU A 130 7.07 7.80 -22.55
CA GLU A 130 6.13 6.69 -22.60
C GLU A 130 5.29 6.66 -21.30
N ARG A 131 4.04 7.08 -21.42
CA ARG A 131 3.03 6.94 -20.38
C ARG A 131 2.20 5.72 -20.73
N GLY A 132 1.98 4.89 -19.73
CA GLY A 132 0.95 3.87 -19.78
C GLY A 132 -0.44 4.47 -19.57
N PRO A 133 -1.45 3.60 -19.55
CA PRO A 133 -2.85 4.03 -19.40
C PRO A 133 -3.20 4.54 -17.99
N GLY A 134 -2.42 4.17 -16.96
CA GLY A 134 -2.68 4.55 -15.57
C GLY A 134 -2.07 5.89 -15.16
N VAL A 135 -2.10 6.15 -13.84
CA VAL A 135 -1.77 7.47 -13.27
C VAL A 135 -0.49 7.48 -12.42
N HIS A 136 -0.09 6.34 -11.85
CA HIS A 136 0.93 6.30 -10.80
C HIS A 136 2.35 6.46 -11.34
N ILE A 137 3.17 7.25 -10.65
CA ILE A 137 4.62 7.32 -10.87
C ILE A 137 5.24 6.19 -10.05
N LEU A 138 5.80 5.19 -10.74
CA LEU A 138 6.39 4.01 -10.13
C LEU A 138 7.91 4.04 -10.28
N THR A 139 8.65 3.84 -9.19
CA THR A 139 10.10 3.72 -9.19
C THR A 139 10.51 2.26 -9.34
N GLY A 140 11.36 1.98 -10.35
CA GLY A 140 11.75 0.62 -10.72
C GLY A 140 11.91 0.44 -12.21
N PRO A 141 11.93 -0.82 -12.72
CA PRO A 141 11.78 -2.04 -11.93
C PRO A 141 13.09 -2.54 -11.29
N VAL A 142 12.94 -3.17 -10.14
CA VAL A 142 14.00 -3.91 -9.45
C VAL A 142 14.00 -5.35 -9.96
N TYR A 143 15.10 -5.79 -10.56
CA TYR A 143 15.29 -7.18 -10.98
C TYR A 143 15.83 -8.02 -9.82
N VAL A 144 15.12 -9.06 -9.42
CA VAL A 144 15.57 -10.00 -8.36
C VAL A 144 16.26 -11.20 -8.99
N CYS A 145 17.57 -11.32 -8.77
CA CYS A 145 18.40 -12.35 -9.36
C CYS A 145 17.95 -13.76 -9.01
N GLY A 146 17.71 -14.58 -10.01
CA GLY A 146 17.26 -15.96 -9.86
C GLY A 146 15.76 -16.14 -9.61
N ALA A 147 14.97 -15.05 -9.64
CA ALA A 147 13.53 -15.16 -9.62
C ALA A 147 13.00 -15.68 -10.95
N GLU A 148 12.16 -16.71 -10.88
CA GLU A 148 11.56 -17.39 -12.03
C GLU A 148 10.05 -17.52 -11.82
N PRO A 149 9.26 -17.65 -12.90
CA PRO A 149 7.82 -17.88 -12.78
C PRO A 149 7.50 -19.08 -11.87
N GLY A 150 6.57 -18.87 -10.93
CA GLY A 150 6.17 -19.86 -9.92
C GLY A 150 6.88 -19.69 -8.57
N ASP A 151 7.97 -18.90 -8.50
CA ASP A 151 8.58 -18.49 -7.23
C ASP A 151 7.69 -17.49 -6.50
N LEU A 152 8.00 -17.22 -5.22
CA LEU A 152 7.33 -16.21 -4.41
C LEU A 152 8.35 -15.15 -3.97
N LEU A 153 8.05 -13.88 -4.26
CA LEU A 153 8.87 -12.75 -3.81
C LEU A 153 8.29 -12.14 -2.55
N GLU A 154 9.05 -12.18 -1.45
CA GLU A 154 8.77 -11.46 -0.22
C GLU A 154 9.45 -10.08 -0.27
N VAL A 155 8.67 -9.02 -0.09
CA VAL A 155 9.15 -7.64 0.02
C VAL A 155 8.81 -7.10 1.40
N ARG A 156 9.82 -6.94 2.24
CA ARG A 156 9.67 -6.40 3.59
C ARG A 156 9.74 -4.89 3.58
N VAL A 157 8.79 -4.24 4.22
CA VAL A 157 8.80 -2.78 4.44
C VAL A 157 9.59 -2.51 5.71
N VAL A 158 10.85 -2.07 5.56
CA VAL A 158 11.78 -1.88 6.67
C VAL A 158 11.65 -0.49 7.27
N ASP A 159 11.54 0.54 6.43
CA ASP A 159 11.39 1.94 6.87
C ASP A 159 10.62 2.73 5.81
N LEU A 160 9.85 3.72 6.24
CA LEU A 160 9.15 4.67 5.38
C LEU A 160 9.29 6.07 5.97
N LYS A 161 9.70 7.02 5.16
CA LYS A 161 9.90 8.41 5.58
C LYS A 161 9.24 9.37 4.60
N LEU A 162 8.50 10.32 5.13
CA LEU A 162 7.97 11.43 4.36
C LEU A 162 9.13 12.17 3.65
N ARG A 163 8.94 12.50 2.36
CA ARG A 163 9.88 13.34 1.62
C ARG A 163 9.64 14.80 2.00
N PRO A 164 10.64 15.52 2.52
CA PRO A 164 10.49 16.93 2.84
C PRO A 164 10.19 17.77 1.60
N SER A 165 9.43 18.85 1.77
CA SER A 165 9.23 19.85 0.72
C SER A 165 10.53 20.52 0.35
N GLY A 166 10.76 20.78 -0.93
CA GLY A 166 11.93 21.53 -1.41
C GLY A 166 11.99 22.96 -0.88
N MET A 167 10.86 23.54 -0.46
CA MET A 167 10.78 24.90 0.05
C MET A 167 10.88 24.98 1.57
N ASP A 168 10.58 23.90 2.31
CA ASP A 168 10.66 23.84 3.78
C ASP A 168 10.97 22.42 4.23
N ALA A 169 12.22 22.16 4.57
CA ALA A 169 12.71 20.84 4.97
C ALA A 169 12.08 20.30 6.27
N THR A 170 11.34 21.11 7.02
CA THR A 170 10.62 20.68 8.23
C THR A 170 9.23 20.17 7.93
N LYS A 171 8.73 20.32 6.70
CA LYS A 171 7.38 20.01 6.28
C LYS A 171 7.34 19.06 5.11
N THR A 172 6.30 18.27 5.07
CA THR A 172 5.86 17.52 3.90
C THR A 172 4.42 17.91 3.60
N TYR A 173 4.07 17.85 2.34
CA TYR A 173 2.70 18.09 1.90
C TYR A 173 2.15 16.89 1.15
N GLY A 174 0.84 16.79 1.10
CA GLY A 174 0.10 15.81 0.34
C GLY A 174 -1.29 16.30 0.02
N SER A 175 -1.96 15.65 -0.90
CA SER A 175 -3.32 16.01 -1.30
C SER A 175 -4.24 14.80 -1.31
N ASN A 176 -5.54 15.07 -1.17
CA ASN A 176 -6.60 14.09 -1.34
C ASN A 176 -7.59 14.65 -2.36
N ALA A 177 -7.86 13.87 -3.38
CA ALA A 177 -8.80 14.22 -4.44
C ALA A 177 -10.11 13.46 -4.29
N ALA A 178 -11.18 14.19 -4.02
CA ALA A 178 -12.54 13.68 -4.14
C ALA A 178 -12.99 13.82 -5.59
N ALA A 179 -12.69 12.83 -6.42
CA ALA A 179 -12.79 12.87 -7.87
C ALA A 179 -14.00 12.10 -8.43
N TRP A 180 -14.22 12.17 -9.72
CA TRP A 180 -15.38 11.56 -10.39
C TRP A 180 -15.36 10.01 -10.33
N TRP A 181 -14.21 9.39 -10.24
CA TRP A 181 -14.08 7.92 -10.06
C TRP A 181 -14.32 7.46 -8.62
N GLY A 182 -14.41 8.39 -7.67
CA GLY A 182 -14.70 8.06 -6.27
C GLY A 182 -16.10 7.51 -6.07
N PHE A 183 -16.25 6.51 -5.21
CA PHE A 183 -17.54 5.88 -4.89
C PHE A 183 -18.60 6.90 -4.44
N GLN A 184 -18.19 7.97 -3.73
CA GLN A 184 -19.10 9.03 -3.27
C GLN A 184 -19.65 9.92 -4.39
N TYR A 185 -19.02 9.92 -5.58
CA TYR A 185 -19.31 10.93 -6.62
C TYR A 185 -20.77 10.88 -7.06
N ASP A 186 -21.28 9.73 -7.40
CA ASP A 186 -22.66 9.53 -7.80
C ASP A 186 -23.57 9.06 -6.67
N ASN A 187 -23.02 8.45 -5.62
CA ASN A 187 -23.81 7.78 -4.59
C ASN A 187 -24.04 8.61 -3.34
N LEU A 188 -23.08 9.45 -2.93
CA LEU A 188 -23.08 10.10 -1.62
C LEU A 188 -23.08 11.63 -1.67
N LYS A 189 -22.63 12.25 -2.77
CA LYS A 189 -22.60 13.71 -2.87
C LYS A 189 -23.98 14.32 -3.08
N ASP A 190 -24.25 15.36 -2.30
CA ASP A 190 -25.40 16.23 -2.49
C ASP A 190 -25.12 17.35 -3.49
N ASP A 191 -26.09 18.28 -3.67
CA ASP A 191 -25.99 19.44 -4.54
C ASP A 191 -24.82 20.39 -4.15
N PRO A 192 -24.11 21.03 -5.09
CA PRO A 192 -24.16 20.79 -6.53
C PRO A 192 -23.44 19.50 -6.94
N LYS A 193 -24.06 18.75 -7.84
CA LYS A 193 -23.45 17.59 -8.49
C LYS A 193 -23.31 17.87 -9.99
N PRO A 194 -22.31 17.31 -10.67
CA PRO A 194 -21.08 16.71 -10.12
C PRO A 194 -20.08 17.78 -9.67
N ARG A 195 -19.16 17.43 -8.76
CA ARG A 195 -18.04 18.31 -8.39
C ARG A 195 -16.85 17.51 -7.87
N GLU A 196 -15.67 18.00 -8.14
CA GLU A 196 -14.41 17.44 -7.64
C GLU A 196 -13.76 18.42 -6.67
N VAL A 197 -13.12 17.93 -5.64
CA VAL A 197 -12.54 18.77 -4.58
C VAL A 197 -11.19 18.19 -4.20
N ILE A 198 -10.15 19.03 -4.21
CA ILE A 198 -8.82 18.71 -3.74
C ILE A 198 -8.61 19.33 -2.37
N THR A 199 -8.12 18.56 -1.42
CA THR A 199 -7.74 19.01 -0.08
C THR A 199 -6.25 18.82 0.12
N LEU A 200 -5.54 19.91 0.43
CA LEU A 200 -4.10 19.93 0.74
C LEU A 200 -3.90 19.70 2.22
N TYR A 201 -2.94 18.85 2.55
CA TYR A 201 -2.51 18.52 3.91
C TYR A 201 -1.05 18.88 4.14
N GLU A 202 -0.74 19.28 5.37
CA GLU A 202 0.60 19.50 5.88
C GLU A 202 0.92 18.44 6.93
N MET A 203 2.14 17.94 6.91
CA MET A 203 2.70 16.96 7.84
C MET A 203 4.08 17.42 8.32
N ASP A 204 4.48 16.97 9.49
CA ASP A 204 5.81 17.21 10.02
C ASP A 204 6.83 16.22 9.43
N ALA A 205 7.78 16.72 8.64
CA ALA A 205 8.86 15.93 8.07
C ALA A 205 9.95 15.53 9.09
N THR A 206 9.95 16.15 10.28
CA THR A 206 10.96 15.91 11.32
C THR A 206 10.61 14.74 12.24
N GLY A 207 9.36 14.22 12.13
CA GLY A 207 8.88 13.10 12.94
C GLY A 207 8.46 13.46 14.36
N HIS A 208 8.22 14.75 14.68
CA HIS A 208 7.68 15.16 15.96
C HIS A 208 6.17 14.94 16.06
N ASP A 209 5.45 15.18 14.98
CA ASP A 209 4.01 14.98 14.89
C ASP A 209 3.71 13.74 14.03
N ASP A 210 2.75 12.92 14.45
CA ASP A 210 2.31 11.70 13.79
C ASP A 210 0.93 11.85 13.11
N TYR A 211 0.61 13.07 12.66
CA TYR A 211 -0.66 13.38 12.03
C TYR A 211 -0.53 14.42 10.90
N ALA A 212 -1.47 14.35 9.96
CA ALA A 212 -1.68 15.37 8.92
C ALA A 212 -2.78 16.34 9.32
N LYS A 213 -2.65 17.61 8.89
CA LYS A 213 -3.66 18.66 9.03
C LYS A 213 -4.01 19.23 7.68
N ALA A 214 -5.31 19.43 7.39
CA ALA A 214 -5.71 20.16 6.20
C ALA A 214 -5.25 21.63 6.26
N VAL A 215 -4.65 22.10 5.19
CA VAL A 215 -4.21 23.48 5.01
C VAL A 215 -5.32 24.30 4.37
N TYR A 216 -5.87 23.80 3.27
CA TYR A 216 -6.99 24.35 2.54
C TYR A 216 -7.60 23.29 1.61
N ARG A 217 -8.76 23.59 1.05
CA ARG A 217 -9.34 22.86 -0.08
C ARG A 217 -9.74 23.81 -1.19
N TYR A 218 -9.88 23.27 -2.39
CA TYR A 218 -10.50 23.99 -3.51
C TYR A 218 -11.32 23.03 -4.36
N GLN A 219 -12.29 23.58 -5.09
CA GLN A 219 -13.00 22.84 -6.12
C GLN A 219 -12.20 22.92 -7.41
N TRP A 220 -12.11 21.79 -8.13
CA TRP A 220 -11.50 21.76 -9.45
C TRP A 220 -12.20 22.73 -10.40
N THR A 221 -11.42 23.40 -11.20
CA THR A 221 -11.84 24.22 -12.33
C THR A 221 -11.10 23.70 -13.56
N PRO A 222 -11.64 23.88 -14.78
CA PRO A 222 -10.96 23.45 -15.99
C PRO A 222 -9.51 23.93 -16.03
N GLN A 223 -8.58 23.01 -16.22
CA GLN A 223 -7.15 23.27 -16.34
C GLN A 223 -6.70 23.07 -17.78
N THR A 224 -5.76 23.89 -18.25
CA THR A 224 -5.24 23.78 -19.62
C THR A 224 -3.77 23.42 -19.56
N THR A 225 -3.39 22.28 -20.13
CA THR A 225 -1.99 21.84 -20.24
C THR A 225 -1.22 22.64 -21.30
N PRO A 226 0.12 22.66 -21.29
CA PRO A 226 0.92 23.44 -22.23
C PRO A 226 0.70 23.10 -23.71
N ASP A 227 0.24 21.90 -24.02
CA ASP A 227 -0.16 21.46 -25.37
C ASP A 227 -1.57 21.93 -25.78
N GLY A 228 -2.27 22.65 -24.88
CA GLY A 228 -3.56 23.27 -25.15
C GLY A 228 -4.77 22.37 -24.88
N VAL A 229 -4.59 21.21 -24.28
CA VAL A 229 -5.70 20.33 -23.88
C VAL A 229 -6.36 20.89 -22.63
N VAL A 230 -7.70 20.96 -22.65
CA VAL A 230 -8.52 21.41 -21.51
C VAL A 230 -9.04 20.19 -20.77
N HIS A 231 -8.80 20.14 -19.48
CA HIS A 231 -9.22 19.09 -18.56
C HIS A 231 -10.34 19.63 -17.65
N ASP A 232 -11.58 19.35 -18.01
CA ASP A 232 -12.77 19.78 -17.24
C ASP A 232 -12.91 19.04 -15.91
N THR A 233 -12.32 17.85 -15.81
CA THR A 233 -12.27 16.97 -14.63
C THR A 233 -10.82 16.60 -14.32
N ILE A 234 -10.59 15.98 -13.16
CA ILE A 234 -9.30 15.36 -12.81
C ILE A 234 -9.21 14.04 -13.59
N ASP A 235 -8.86 14.07 -14.85
CA ASP A 235 -8.87 12.92 -15.78
C ASP A 235 -7.47 12.42 -16.17
N THR A 236 -6.45 13.20 -15.83
CA THR A 236 -5.05 12.87 -16.18
C THR A 236 -4.12 13.23 -15.03
N ALA A 237 -3.25 12.29 -14.66
CA ALA A 237 -2.21 12.55 -13.69
C ALA A 237 -1.16 13.56 -14.20
N GLY A 238 -0.60 14.33 -13.28
CA GLY A 238 0.49 15.25 -13.56
C GLY A 238 0.08 16.60 -14.12
N ILE A 239 -1.21 16.93 -14.12
CA ILE A 239 -1.68 18.29 -14.42
C ILE A 239 -1.22 19.22 -13.31
N ILE A 240 -0.51 20.30 -13.69
CA ILE A 240 -0.14 21.38 -12.75
C ILE A 240 -1.29 22.36 -12.69
N VAL A 241 -1.93 22.45 -11.52
CA VAL A 241 -3.10 23.30 -11.31
C VAL A 241 -2.69 24.77 -11.29
N ASP A 242 -3.32 25.59 -12.14
CA ASP A 242 -3.20 27.06 -12.07
C ASP A 242 -4.03 27.58 -10.90
N HIS A 243 -3.35 27.89 -9.80
CA HIS A 243 -3.97 28.40 -8.58
C HIS A 243 -4.64 29.78 -8.71
N ASN A 244 -4.47 30.48 -9.84
CA ASN A 244 -5.22 31.71 -10.12
C ASN A 244 -6.66 31.40 -10.57
N THR A 245 -6.93 30.16 -11.00
CA THR A 245 -8.26 29.73 -11.47
C THR A 245 -9.14 29.13 -10.37
N VAL A 246 -8.56 28.80 -9.21
CA VAL A 246 -9.26 28.14 -8.11
C VAL A 246 -9.43 29.05 -6.89
N THR A 247 -10.47 28.80 -6.09
CA THR A 247 -10.70 29.51 -4.84
C THR A 247 -10.32 28.63 -3.66
N LYS A 248 -9.26 29.01 -2.92
CA LYS A 248 -8.80 28.32 -1.72
C LYS A 248 -9.69 28.62 -0.51
N ILE A 249 -10.16 27.58 0.17
CA ILE A 249 -10.96 27.64 1.39
C ILE A 249 -10.10 27.13 2.56
N SER A 250 -9.63 28.03 3.41
CA SER A 250 -8.62 27.75 4.42
C SER A 250 -9.16 27.01 5.65
N ASP A 251 -10.30 27.27 6.18
CA ASP A 251 -10.82 26.64 7.43
C ASP A 251 -11.32 25.18 7.22
N THR A 252 -10.65 24.42 6.36
CA THR A 252 -11.01 23.04 6.01
C THR A 252 -10.61 22.09 7.14
N LEU A 253 -11.52 21.20 7.57
CA LEU A 253 -11.29 20.20 8.61
C LEU A 253 -10.67 20.79 9.89
N LYS A 254 -11.12 21.97 10.29
CA LYS A 254 -10.57 22.69 11.46
C LYS A 254 -10.62 21.84 12.73
N GLY A 255 -9.45 21.66 13.36
CA GLY A 255 -9.31 20.86 14.57
C GLY A 255 -9.22 19.34 14.34
N VAL A 256 -9.28 18.89 13.08
CA VAL A 256 -9.08 17.47 12.74
C VAL A 256 -7.59 17.20 12.57
N LYS A 257 -7.11 16.13 13.21
CA LYS A 257 -5.79 15.54 13.07
C LYS A 257 -5.94 14.14 12.48
N VAL A 258 -5.46 13.93 11.26
CA VAL A 258 -5.51 12.63 10.61
C VAL A 258 -4.24 11.86 10.98
N PRO A 259 -4.31 10.73 11.70
CA PRO A 259 -3.11 9.97 12.07
C PRO A 259 -2.35 9.52 10.83
N LEU A 260 -1.02 9.60 10.85
CA LEU A 260 -0.17 9.07 9.78
C LEU A 260 -0.20 7.54 9.79
N ARG A 261 -0.29 6.97 8.60
CA ARG A 261 -0.21 5.54 8.32
C ARG A 261 0.54 5.36 7.02
N LEU A 262 1.86 5.62 7.06
CA LEU A 262 2.69 5.61 5.88
C LEU A 262 2.69 4.23 5.22
N HIS A 263 2.37 4.18 3.94
CA HIS A 263 2.41 2.97 3.12
C HIS A 263 2.56 3.33 1.65
N LEU A 264 2.84 2.35 0.81
CA LEU A 264 2.72 2.51 -0.64
C LEU A 264 1.40 1.85 -1.08
N GLY A 265 0.57 2.59 -1.79
CA GLY A 265 -0.66 2.07 -2.40
C GLY A 265 -0.33 1.09 -3.51
N SER A 266 0.69 1.43 -4.32
CA SER A 266 1.10 0.63 -5.46
C SER A 266 2.47 -0.02 -5.24
N MET A 267 2.46 -1.35 -5.01
CA MET A 267 3.62 -2.23 -4.92
C MET A 267 3.33 -3.54 -5.64
N GLY A 268 4.17 -3.92 -6.60
CA GLY A 268 3.92 -5.16 -7.33
C GLY A 268 5.05 -5.60 -8.24
N VAL A 269 4.89 -6.80 -8.78
CA VAL A 269 5.78 -7.40 -9.77
C VAL A 269 5.17 -7.28 -11.17
N ALA A 270 5.97 -7.44 -12.22
CA ALA A 270 5.44 -7.37 -13.57
C ALA A 270 4.55 -8.59 -13.89
N PRO A 271 3.33 -8.39 -14.40
CA PRO A 271 2.48 -9.48 -14.90
C PRO A 271 2.96 -10.02 -16.24
N SER A 272 2.50 -11.22 -16.60
CA SER A 272 2.92 -11.91 -17.84
C SER A 272 1.99 -11.69 -19.03
N GLU A 273 0.74 -11.28 -18.79
CA GLU A 273 -0.36 -11.32 -19.77
C GLU A 273 -0.25 -10.27 -20.87
N ALA A 274 0.26 -9.09 -20.55
CA ALA A 274 0.41 -7.99 -21.50
C ALA A 274 1.77 -7.32 -21.41
N ASP A 275 2.15 -6.59 -22.47
CA ASP A 275 3.42 -5.85 -22.51
C ASP A 275 3.34 -4.56 -21.66
N ILE A 276 2.20 -3.92 -21.63
CA ILE A 276 1.91 -2.74 -20.82
C ILE A 276 0.60 -3.02 -20.07
N VAL A 277 0.63 -2.89 -18.75
CA VAL A 277 -0.51 -3.11 -17.87
C VAL A 277 -0.75 -1.86 -17.05
N ASP A 278 -1.98 -1.37 -17.10
CA ASP A 278 -2.46 -0.21 -16.35
C ASP A 278 -2.08 -0.30 -14.87
N SER A 279 -1.51 0.78 -14.33
CA SER A 279 -1.07 0.83 -12.94
C SER A 279 -2.23 0.98 -11.94
N ILE A 280 -3.46 1.29 -12.39
CA ILE A 280 -4.60 1.52 -11.49
C ILE A 280 -5.21 0.20 -11.00
N PRO A 281 -5.69 -0.74 -11.86
CA PRO A 281 -6.35 -1.94 -11.32
C PRO A 281 -5.34 -2.94 -10.73
N PRO A 282 -5.45 -3.28 -9.44
CA PRO A 282 -4.63 -4.33 -8.82
C PRO A 282 -5.04 -5.73 -9.30
N SER A 283 -4.16 -6.71 -9.13
CA SER A 283 -4.44 -8.12 -9.44
C SER A 283 -3.50 -9.06 -8.68
N TYR A 284 -3.40 -10.32 -9.12
CA TYR A 284 -2.53 -11.34 -8.52
C TYR A 284 -1.05 -10.91 -8.43
N PHE A 285 -0.59 -10.02 -9.28
CA PHE A 285 0.78 -9.48 -9.27
C PHE A 285 1.00 -8.38 -8.21
N GLY A 286 -0.02 -8.00 -7.45
CA GLY A 286 -0.03 -6.85 -6.58
C GLY A 286 -0.47 -5.60 -7.34
N GLY A 287 0.40 -4.62 -7.49
CA GLY A 287 0.11 -3.32 -8.06
C GLY A 287 -0.59 -2.42 -7.06
N ASN A 288 -1.60 -1.69 -7.50
CA ASN A 288 -2.31 -0.70 -6.72
C ASN A 288 -3.36 -1.32 -5.79
N ILE A 289 -2.86 -2.01 -4.76
CA ILE A 289 -3.73 -2.72 -3.80
C ILE A 289 -4.46 -1.74 -2.87
N ASP A 290 -3.81 -0.62 -2.53
CA ASP A 290 -4.30 0.40 -1.59
C ASP A 290 -4.70 -0.15 -0.23
N ASN A 291 -3.87 -1.03 0.29
CA ASN A 291 -4.08 -1.57 1.63
C ASN A 291 -3.24 -0.81 2.66
N ARG A 292 -3.88 0.03 3.45
CA ARG A 292 -3.25 0.84 4.51
C ARG A 292 -2.46 0.05 5.55
N ASN A 293 -2.60 -1.28 5.56
CA ASN A 293 -1.84 -2.16 6.47
C ASN A 293 -0.45 -2.50 5.94
N ILE A 294 -0.06 -2.11 4.71
CA ILE A 294 1.26 -2.32 4.13
C ILE A 294 2.24 -1.25 4.67
N GLY A 295 2.43 -1.22 5.98
CA GLY A 295 3.28 -0.25 6.68
C GLY A 295 4.63 -0.81 7.11
N ILE A 296 5.38 -0.03 7.90
CA ILE A 296 6.68 -0.44 8.46
C ILE A 296 6.54 -1.71 9.29
N GLY A 297 7.45 -2.66 9.11
CA GLY A 297 7.49 -3.93 9.84
C GLY A 297 6.62 -5.02 9.23
N THR A 298 6.05 -4.80 8.05
CA THR A 298 5.24 -5.79 7.33
C THR A 298 6.01 -6.41 6.16
N ALA A 299 5.48 -7.50 5.61
CA ALA A 299 6.00 -8.15 4.42
C ALA A 299 4.87 -8.47 3.45
N MET A 300 5.05 -8.07 2.20
CA MET A 300 4.19 -8.49 1.10
C MET A 300 4.82 -9.67 0.36
N TYR A 301 3.99 -10.63 -0.01
CA TYR A 301 4.38 -11.79 -0.82
C TYR A 301 3.68 -11.71 -2.17
N TYR A 302 4.45 -11.78 -3.25
CA TYR A 302 3.96 -11.70 -4.63
C TYR A 302 4.33 -12.95 -5.41
N PRO A 303 3.36 -13.59 -6.10
CA PRO A 303 3.70 -14.64 -7.07
C PRO A 303 4.52 -14.05 -8.23
N VAL A 304 5.62 -14.68 -8.55
CA VAL A 304 6.49 -14.27 -9.66
C VAL A 304 5.92 -14.80 -10.97
N ALA A 305 5.60 -13.90 -11.90
CA ALA A 305 5.05 -14.25 -13.21
C ALA A 305 6.08 -14.19 -14.36
N VAL A 306 7.17 -13.43 -14.16
CA VAL A 306 8.23 -13.23 -15.18
C VAL A 306 9.62 -13.34 -14.56
N PRO A 307 10.67 -13.69 -15.34
CA PRO A 307 12.02 -13.74 -14.82
C PRO A 307 12.45 -12.42 -14.18
N GLY A 308 13.07 -12.51 -13.00
CA GLY A 308 13.50 -11.33 -12.23
C GLY A 308 12.40 -10.63 -11.46
N ALA A 309 11.15 -11.09 -11.53
CA ALA A 309 9.97 -10.50 -10.91
C ALA A 309 9.66 -9.07 -11.37
N LEU A 310 10.68 -8.22 -11.59
CA LEU A 310 10.56 -6.82 -12.05
C LEU A 310 9.64 -6.01 -11.12
N PHE A 311 10.03 -5.90 -9.86
CA PHE A 311 9.27 -5.18 -8.85
C PHE A 311 9.36 -3.67 -9.04
N SER A 312 8.23 -2.97 -8.94
CA SER A 312 8.13 -1.51 -8.88
C SER A 312 7.24 -1.07 -7.74
N GLY A 313 7.52 0.13 -7.19
CA GLY A 313 6.72 0.72 -6.12
C GLY A 313 6.54 2.21 -6.30
N GLY A 314 5.39 2.71 -5.89
CA GLY A 314 5.01 4.11 -5.97
C GLY A 314 3.72 4.37 -5.22
N ASP A 315 3.04 5.47 -5.59
CA ASP A 315 1.73 5.78 -5.03
C ASP A 315 1.77 5.80 -3.49
N ALA A 316 2.56 6.72 -2.98
CA ALA A 316 2.86 6.78 -1.56
C ALA A 316 1.80 7.57 -0.80
N HIS A 317 1.28 6.98 0.26
CA HIS A 317 0.21 7.51 1.08
C HIS A 317 0.69 7.92 2.46
N ALA A 318 0.34 9.12 2.89
CA ALA A 318 0.55 9.54 4.27
C ALA A 318 -0.51 8.94 5.20
N SER A 319 -1.73 8.78 4.71
CA SER A 319 -2.83 8.13 5.42
C SER A 319 -3.97 7.77 4.47
N GLN A 320 -4.63 6.65 4.77
CA GLN A 320 -5.81 6.16 4.06
C GLN A 320 -6.75 5.49 5.06
N GLY A 321 -8.05 5.59 4.83
CA GLY A 321 -9.07 4.76 5.48
C GLY A 321 -9.37 3.51 4.64
N ASP A 322 -9.86 2.44 5.26
CA ASP A 322 -10.38 1.31 4.50
C ASP A 322 -11.53 1.76 3.59
N GLY A 323 -11.48 1.31 2.34
CA GLY A 323 -12.44 1.67 1.30
C GLY A 323 -12.00 2.78 0.36
N GLU A 324 -11.13 3.70 0.76
CA GLU A 324 -10.63 4.81 -0.08
C GLU A 324 -11.72 5.58 -0.87
N LEU A 325 -12.84 5.82 -0.21
CA LEU A 325 -14.15 6.11 -0.82
C LEU A 325 -14.19 7.25 -1.84
N ASN A 326 -13.36 8.30 -1.69
CA ASN A 326 -13.53 9.52 -2.51
C ASN A 326 -12.57 9.64 -3.69
N GLY A 327 -11.70 8.64 -3.89
CA GLY A 327 -10.87 8.59 -5.08
C GLY A 327 -9.40 8.40 -4.82
N THR A 328 -8.84 9.02 -3.76
CA THR A 328 -7.42 8.91 -3.37
C THR A 328 -7.26 8.88 -1.85
N ALA A 329 -6.08 8.47 -1.38
CA ALA A 329 -5.63 8.67 -0.01
C ALA A 329 -5.16 10.13 0.25
N ILE A 330 -4.32 10.39 1.23
CA ILE A 330 -3.47 11.59 1.28
C ILE A 330 -2.21 11.22 0.49
N GLU A 331 -2.22 11.56 -0.79
CA GLU A 331 -1.14 11.32 -1.74
C GLU A 331 0.07 12.17 -1.40
N THR A 332 1.25 11.55 -1.27
CA THR A 332 2.49 12.24 -0.92
C THR A 332 3.70 11.52 -1.51
N SER A 333 4.87 12.11 -1.35
CA SER A 333 6.13 11.46 -1.72
C SER A 333 6.81 10.86 -0.49
N ILE A 334 7.31 9.64 -0.61
CA ILE A 334 7.92 8.87 0.49
C ILE A 334 9.25 8.28 -0.01
N THR A 335 10.22 8.19 0.90
CA THR A 335 11.41 7.35 0.72
C THR A 335 11.24 6.09 1.56
N GLY A 336 11.20 4.92 0.92
CA GLY A 336 11.02 3.63 1.56
C GLY A 336 12.28 2.77 1.50
N VAL A 337 12.55 1.99 2.55
CA VAL A 337 13.60 0.95 2.58
C VAL A 337 12.93 -0.41 2.54
N PHE A 338 13.26 -1.20 1.54
CA PHE A 338 12.68 -2.52 1.31
C PHE A 338 13.75 -3.60 1.30
N GLN A 339 13.44 -4.78 1.87
CA GLN A 339 14.28 -5.96 1.75
C GLN A 339 13.60 -6.98 0.84
N PHE A 340 14.35 -7.48 -0.16
CA PHE A 340 13.85 -8.44 -1.14
C PHE A 340 14.30 -9.85 -0.76
N ILE A 341 13.37 -10.78 -0.60
CA ILE A 341 13.66 -12.18 -0.25
C ILE A 341 12.96 -13.08 -1.27
N LEU A 342 13.75 -13.88 -1.97
CA LEU A 342 13.23 -14.82 -2.94
C LEU A 342 13.03 -16.19 -2.30
N HIS A 343 11.80 -16.71 -2.38
CA HIS A 343 11.45 -18.07 -2.03
C HIS A 343 11.24 -18.87 -3.30
N LYS A 344 12.05 -19.92 -3.48
CA LYS A 344 11.91 -20.81 -4.64
C LYS A 344 10.68 -21.69 -4.49
N GLN A 345 9.93 -21.90 -5.56
CA GLN A 345 8.75 -22.77 -5.57
C GLN A 345 8.99 -24.12 -4.90
N ALA A 346 10.15 -24.74 -5.16
CA ALA A 346 10.50 -26.03 -4.59
C ALA A 346 10.72 -26.02 -3.05
N ASP A 347 10.86 -24.85 -2.43
CA ASP A 347 11.10 -24.69 -1.00
C ASP A 347 9.80 -24.28 -0.24
N LEU A 348 8.66 -24.17 -0.92
CA LEU A 348 7.37 -23.73 -0.32
C LEU A 348 6.59 -24.88 0.32
N ASP A 349 6.72 -26.10 -0.20
CA ASP A 349 5.94 -27.25 0.28
C ASP A 349 6.24 -27.54 1.77
N GLY A 350 5.20 -27.81 2.54
CA GLY A 350 5.30 -28.05 3.98
C GLY A 350 5.56 -26.80 4.83
N THR A 351 5.47 -25.60 4.23
CA THR A 351 5.65 -24.32 4.92
C THR A 351 4.35 -23.52 5.01
N ILE A 352 4.36 -22.43 5.79
CA ILE A 352 3.23 -21.49 5.89
C ILE A 352 2.87 -20.85 4.54
N LEU A 353 3.81 -20.81 3.60
CA LEU A 353 3.64 -20.21 2.25
C LEU A 353 3.25 -21.26 1.20
N GLU A 354 2.98 -22.52 1.60
CA GLU A 354 2.49 -23.54 0.67
C GLU A 354 1.20 -23.10 -0.01
N GLY A 355 1.18 -23.16 -1.35
CA GLY A 355 0.01 -22.80 -2.16
C GLY A 355 -0.30 -21.31 -2.24
N VAL A 356 0.52 -20.42 -1.68
CA VAL A 356 0.35 -18.98 -1.84
C VAL A 356 0.65 -18.58 -3.29
N ASN A 357 -0.40 -18.20 -4.00
CA ASN A 357 -0.37 -17.81 -5.41
C ASN A 357 -1.08 -16.47 -5.67
N TYR A 358 -1.32 -15.71 -4.61
CA TYR A 358 -2.00 -14.43 -4.61
C TYR A 358 -1.33 -13.49 -3.60
N PRO A 359 -1.46 -12.15 -3.71
CA PRO A 359 -0.83 -11.23 -2.76
C PRO A 359 -1.22 -11.53 -1.33
N LEU A 360 -0.24 -11.87 -0.50
CA LEU A 360 -0.38 -12.09 0.93
C LEU A 360 0.39 -10.99 1.67
N LEU A 361 -0.22 -10.37 2.65
CA LEU A 361 0.43 -9.42 3.56
C LEU A 361 0.60 -10.08 4.92
N GLU A 362 1.82 -10.06 5.43
CA GLU A 362 2.13 -10.44 6.79
C GLU A 362 2.48 -9.20 7.61
N THR A 363 1.72 -8.99 8.68
CA THR A 363 2.02 -7.99 9.71
C THR A 363 2.64 -8.67 10.93
N PRO A 364 3.16 -7.94 11.93
CA PRO A 364 3.57 -8.55 13.20
C PRO A 364 2.47 -9.40 13.85
N ASP A 365 1.21 -8.98 13.73
CA ASP A 365 0.09 -9.53 14.49
C ASP A 365 -0.89 -10.37 13.65
N SER A 366 -0.83 -10.31 12.32
CA SER A 366 -1.84 -10.92 11.45
C SER A 366 -1.25 -11.40 10.12
N TRP A 367 -1.95 -12.33 9.46
CA TRP A 367 -1.87 -12.56 8.03
C TRP A 367 -3.10 -11.94 7.37
N ILE A 368 -2.90 -11.28 6.23
CA ILE A 368 -3.94 -10.56 5.51
C ILE A 368 -3.91 -11.02 4.06
N VAL A 369 -4.99 -11.62 3.61
CA VAL A 369 -5.15 -12.06 2.22
C VAL A 369 -5.98 -11.05 1.44
N HIS A 370 -5.68 -10.90 0.17
CA HIS A 370 -6.42 -10.00 -0.71
C HIS A 370 -7.37 -10.79 -1.62
N GLY A 371 -8.40 -10.12 -2.08
CA GLY A 371 -9.27 -10.60 -3.14
C GLY A 371 -9.87 -9.41 -3.88
N PHE A 372 -9.94 -9.53 -5.21
CA PHE A 372 -10.45 -8.47 -6.08
C PHE A 372 -11.68 -8.96 -6.83
N THR A 373 -12.41 -8.03 -7.46
CA THR A 373 -13.58 -8.36 -8.28
C THR A 373 -13.27 -9.50 -9.26
N TYR A 374 -12.12 -9.39 -9.94
CA TYR A 374 -11.55 -10.46 -10.77
C TYR A 374 -10.19 -10.87 -10.19
N PRO A 375 -9.97 -12.15 -9.88
CA PRO A 375 -8.67 -12.63 -9.37
C PRO A 375 -7.51 -12.31 -10.33
N ASN A 376 -7.71 -12.52 -11.63
CA ASN A 376 -6.84 -12.09 -12.70
C ASN A 376 -7.70 -11.48 -13.81
N TYR A 377 -7.91 -10.16 -13.77
CA TYR A 377 -8.76 -9.49 -14.74
C TYR A 377 -8.16 -9.50 -16.16
N LEU A 378 -6.82 -9.51 -16.26
CA LEU A 378 -6.12 -9.54 -17.54
C LEU A 378 -6.46 -10.81 -18.32
N GLU A 379 -6.43 -11.97 -17.65
CA GLU A 379 -6.79 -13.25 -18.24
C GLU A 379 -8.32 -13.37 -18.46
N ALA A 380 -9.11 -13.01 -17.45
CA ALA A 380 -10.56 -13.21 -17.46
C ALA A 380 -11.27 -12.35 -18.50
N LEU A 381 -10.81 -11.14 -18.77
CA LEU A 381 -11.44 -10.17 -19.68
C LEU A 381 -10.70 -10.05 -21.03
N GLY A 382 -9.51 -10.65 -21.15
CA GLY A 382 -8.76 -10.74 -22.41
C GLY A 382 -8.35 -9.38 -23.00
N GLU A 383 -8.45 -9.21 -24.30
CA GLU A 383 -7.98 -8.00 -25.01
C GLU A 383 -8.62 -6.69 -24.53
N GLU A 384 -9.83 -6.73 -23.98
CA GLU A 384 -10.54 -5.55 -23.47
C GLU A 384 -10.41 -5.38 -21.94
N ALA A 385 -9.55 -6.17 -21.30
CA ALA A 385 -9.43 -6.23 -19.83
C ALA A 385 -9.24 -4.86 -19.19
N GLN A 386 -8.30 -4.08 -19.73
CA GLN A 386 -7.90 -2.79 -19.16
C GLN A 386 -8.94 -1.66 -19.36
N THR A 387 -9.96 -1.89 -20.14
CA THR A 387 -11.10 -0.97 -20.31
C THR A 387 -12.31 -1.47 -19.53
N LYS A 388 -12.66 -2.75 -19.69
CA LYS A 388 -13.87 -3.33 -19.08
C LYS A 388 -13.82 -3.44 -17.57
N ILE A 389 -12.63 -3.56 -16.98
CA ILE A 389 -12.49 -3.69 -15.54
C ILE A 389 -13.11 -2.51 -14.78
N TYR A 390 -13.07 -1.32 -15.34
CA TYR A 390 -13.66 -0.12 -14.74
C TYR A 390 -15.20 -0.12 -14.74
N GLU A 391 -15.82 -0.89 -15.62
CA GLU A 391 -17.28 -0.99 -15.74
C GLU A 391 -17.88 -2.14 -14.92
N LEU A 392 -17.06 -3.12 -14.51
CA LEU A 392 -17.51 -4.40 -13.96
C LEU A 392 -17.19 -4.59 -12.48
N SER A 393 -16.69 -3.56 -11.80
CA SER A 393 -16.27 -3.63 -10.40
C SER A 393 -17.41 -3.94 -9.44
N SER A 394 -17.18 -4.84 -8.49
CA SER A 394 -18.17 -5.23 -7.50
C SER A 394 -17.53 -5.83 -6.24
N LEU A 395 -18.09 -5.50 -5.07
CA LEU A 395 -17.60 -6.02 -3.78
C LEU A 395 -17.98 -7.48 -3.51
N ASP A 396 -19.11 -7.97 -4.07
CA ASP A 396 -19.51 -9.37 -3.82
C ASP A 396 -18.52 -10.39 -4.41
N PRO A 397 -18.07 -10.28 -5.67
CA PRO A 397 -16.99 -11.13 -6.17
C PRO A 397 -15.66 -10.93 -5.43
N ALA A 398 -15.33 -9.69 -5.05
CA ALA A 398 -14.10 -9.40 -4.31
C ALA A 398 -14.09 -10.10 -2.94
N LEU A 399 -15.20 -10.05 -2.19
CA LEU A 399 -15.36 -10.77 -0.93
C LEU A 399 -15.27 -12.28 -1.14
N LYS A 400 -15.90 -12.83 -2.17
CA LYS A 400 -15.81 -14.27 -2.51
C LYS A 400 -14.37 -14.68 -2.81
N ASN A 401 -13.64 -13.87 -3.58
CA ASN A 401 -12.24 -14.14 -3.90
C ASN A 401 -11.36 -14.07 -2.64
N SER A 402 -11.48 -13.01 -1.82
CA SER A 402 -10.74 -12.91 -0.55
C SER A 402 -11.05 -14.09 0.40
N SER A 403 -12.33 -14.50 0.47
CA SER A 403 -12.73 -15.65 1.30
C SER A 403 -12.13 -16.96 0.79
N ALA A 404 -12.09 -17.17 -0.53
CA ALA A 404 -11.46 -18.36 -1.12
C ALA A 404 -9.95 -18.38 -0.83
N ASN A 405 -9.26 -17.26 -1.01
CA ASN A 405 -7.83 -17.14 -0.75
C ASN A 405 -7.51 -17.34 0.74
N LEU A 406 -8.35 -16.84 1.66
CA LEU A 406 -8.17 -17.08 3.10
C LEU A 406 -8.42 -18.55 3.46
N ARG A 407 -9.47 -19.16 2.93
CA ARG A 407 -9.71 -20.59 3.10
C ARG A 407 -8.48 -21.41 2.68
N ASP A 408 -7.97 -21.16 1.48
CA ASP A 408 -6.84 -21.89 0.91
C ASP A 408 -5.55 -21.68 1.74
N PHE A 409 -5.31 -20.45 2.22
CA PHE A 409 -4.20 -20.16 3.14
C PHE A 409 -4.33 -20.94 4.45
N LEU A 410 -5.53 -20.98 5.05
CA LEU A 410 -5.78 -21.74 6.28
C LEU A 410 -5.62 -23.25 6.08
N MET A 411 -6.06 -23.78 4.96
CA MET A 411 -5.92 -25.20 4.64
C MET A 411 -4.46 -25.57 4.35
N ASN A 412 -3.79 -24.85 3.48
CA ASN A 412 -2.44 -25.17 3.04
C ASN A 412 -1.39 -24.78 4.08
N GLY A 413 -1.44 -23.53 4.56
CA GLY A 413 -0.47 -22.97 5.50
C GLY A 413 -0.64 -23.46 6.94
N MET A 414 -1.87 -23.69 7.41
CA MET A 414 -2.18 -24.09 8.79
C MET A 414 -2.57 -25.57 8.91
N GLY A 415 -2.84 -26.26 7.78
CA GLY A 415 -3.20 -27.68 7.78
C GLY A 415 -4.64 -27.94 8.26
N LEU A 416 -5.55 -26.95 8.20
CA LEU A 416 -6.94 -27.10 8.57
C LEU A 416 -7.70 -27.84 7.47
N SER A 417 -8.73 -28.58 7.84
CA SER A 417 -9.75 -29.04 6.89
C SER A 417 -10.59 -27.88 6.39
N GLU A 418 -11.30 -28.05 5.28
CA GLU A 418 -12.17 -27.02 4.72
C GLU A 418 -13.26 -26.57 5.72
N ASP A 419 -13.89 -27.52 6.41
CA ASP A 419 -14.92 -27.21 7.41
C ASP A 419 -14.36 -26.42 8.60
N GLU A 420 -13.13 -26.73 9.06
CA GLU A 420 -12.45 -26.00 10.11
C GLU A 420 -12.07 -24.60 9.62
N ALA A 421 -11.60 -24.46 8.39
CA ALA A 421 -11.26 -23.15 7.81
C ALA A 421 -12.50 -22.24 7.72
N PHE A 422 -13.64 -22.73 7.21
CA PHE A 422 -14.89 -21.97 7.17
C PHE A 422 -15.42 -21.60 8.57
N SER A 423 -15.33 -22.52 9.51
CA SER A 423 -15.70 -22.25 10.91
C SER A 423 -14.84 -21.14 11.49
N LEU A 424 -13.49 -21.24 11.32
CA LEU A 424 -12.54 -20.25 11.83
C LEU A 424 -12.71 -18.88 11.16
N MET A 425 -12.90 -18.84 9.85
CA MET A 425 -13.16 -17.59 9.10
C MET A 425 -14.36 -16.83 9.65
N THR A 426 -15.40 -17.54 10.12
CA THR A 426 -16.61 -16.91 10.67
C THR A 426 -16.40 -16.32 12.06
N VAL A 427 -15.58 -16.95 12.91
CA VAL A 427 -15.46 -16.60 14.34
C VAL A 427 -14.13 -15.95 14.71
N GLY A 428 -13.14 -16.01 13.84
CA GLY A 428 -11.77 -15.56 14.14
C GLY A 428 -11.09 -14.73 13.04
N ALA A 429 -11.75 -14.45 11.93
CA ALA A 429 -11.25 -13.57 10.90
C ALA A 429 -12.18 -12.39 10.65
N ASP A 430 -11.60 -11.26 10.25
CA ASP A 430 -12.32 -10.06 9.83
C ASP A 430 -12.15 -9.84 8.33
N PHE A 431 -13.17 -9.26 7.68
CA PHE A 431 -13.08 -8.82 6.28
C PHE A 431 -13.36 -7.33 6.19
N ALA A 432 -12.50 -6.61 5.47
CA ALA A 432 -12.63 -5.18 5.25
C ALA A 432 -12.54 -4.83 3.76
N ILE A 433 -13.20 -3.75 3.37
CA ILE A 433 -13.08 -3.20 2.01
C ILE A 433 -11.71 -2.54 1.91
N THR A 434 -10.89 -2.95 0.95
CA THR A 434 -9.56 -2.37 0.73
C THR A 434 -9.69 -1.02 0.04
N GLN A 435 -10.26 -1.01 -1.17
CA GLN A 435 -10.59 0.17 -1.96
C GLN A 435 -11.79 -0.11 -2.88
N VAL A 436 -12.46 0.96 -3.35
CA VAL A 436 -13.60 0.93 -4.29
C VAL A 436 -13.46 1.99 -5.38
N VAL A 437 -12.23 2.27 -5.81
CA VAL A 437 -11.89 3.35 -6.75
C VAL A 437 -10.98 2.91 -7.89
N ASP A 438 -10.32 1.73 -7.82
CA ASP A 438 -9.25 1.32 -8.72
C ASP A 438 -9.70 0.32 -9.81
N GLY A 439 -10.89 0.42 -10.31
CA GLY A 439 -11.39 -0.49 -11.33
C GLY A 439 -11.57 -1.92 -10.79
N ASN A 440 -10.55 -2.62 -10.34
CA ASN A 440 -10.67 -3.97 -9.75
C ASN A 440 -10.81 -3.86 -8.21
N TRP A 441 -12.04 -3.62 -7.73
CA TRP A 441 -12.31 -3.36 -6.31
C TRP A 441 -11.82 -4.47 -5.40
N GLY A 442 -11.30 -4.08 -4.22
CA GLY A 442 -10.61 -4.96 -3.30
C GLY A 442 -11.31 -5.18 -1.96
N VAL A 443 -11.24 -6.42 -1.48
CA VAL A 443 -11.56 -6.82 -0.11
C VAL A 443 -10.37 -7.59 0.44
N HIS A 444 -10.04 -7.37 1.72
CA HIS A 444 -9.03 -8.16 2.38
C HIS A 444 -9.57 -8.87 3.62
N GLY A 445 -9.10 -10.11 3.82
CA GLY A 445 -9.43 -10.93 4.98
C GLY A 445 -8.25 -10.95 5.95
N ILE A 446 -8.51 -10.66 7.22
CA ILE A 446 -7.51 -10.52 8.30
C ILE A 446 -7.67 -11.69 9.25
N VAL A 447 -6.61 -12.46 9.48
CA VAL A 447 -6.58 -13.50 10.51
C VAL A 447 -5.47 -13.21 11.53
N PRO A 448 -5.81 -13.01 12.82
CA PRO A 448 -4.83 -12.73 13.87
C PRO A 448 -3.94 -13.92 14.15
N LYS A 449 -2.62 -13.70 14.24
CA LYS A 449 -1.64 -14.75 14.59
C LYS A 449 -1.86 -15.30 16.00
N ALA A 450 -2.31 -14.46 16.91
CA ALA A 450 -2.49 -14.81 18.32
C ALA A 450 -3.57 -15.87 18.61
N ILE A 451 -4.44 -16.18 17.64
CA ILE A 451 -5.46 -17.24 17.79
C ILE A 451 -4.90 -18.65 17.56
N PHE A 452 -3.67 -18.76 17.05
CA PHE A 452 -3.01 -20.05 16.81
C PHE A 452 -1.99 -20.35 17.90
N ASP A 453 -1.90 -21.61 18.31
CA ASP A 453 -0.73 -22.07 19.05
C ASP A 453 0.47 -22.06 18.07
N PRO A 454 1.58 -21.36 18.40
CA PRO A 454 2.74 -21.28 17.52
C PRO A 454 3.31 -22.66 17.13
N ALA A 455 3.10 -23.70 17.96
CA ALA A 455 3.54 -25.06 17.66
C ALA A 455 2.72 -25.74 16.53
N THR A 456 1.54 -25.23 16.20
CA THR A 456 0.66 -25.76 15.15
C THR A 456 0.84 -25.06 13.80
N VAL A 457 1.47 -23.87 13.79
CA VAL A 457 1.73 -23.10 12.56
C VAL A 457 2.90 -23.73 11.81
N LYS A 458 2.74 -23.98 10.51
CA LYS A 458 3.85 -24.48 9.68
C LYS A 458 5.03 -23.48 9.68
N PRO A 459 6.29 -23.96 9.59
CA PRO A 459 7.45 -23.08 9.57
C PRO A 459 7.48 -22.20 8.31
N LYS A 460 8.19 -21.07 8.37
CA LYS A 460 8.53 -20.33 7.15
C LYS A 460 9.53 -21.10 6.30
N PRO A 461 9.55 -20.87 4.96
CA PRO A 461 10.57 -21.46 4.10
C PRO A 461 11.98 -21.07 4.54
N THR A 462 12.92 -21.99 4.38
CA THR A 462 14.35 -21.67 4.59
C THR A 462 14.84 -20.78 3.44
N VAL A 463 15.22 -19.56 3.75
CA VAL A 463 15.78 -18.63 2.75
C VAL A 463 17.24 -19.01 2.47
N ARG A 464 17.52 -19.52 1.29
CA ARG A 464 18.85 -19.94 0.81
C ARG A 464 19.69 -18.78 0.32
#